data_338003cc1fe872bbe444051a55106dfb
#
_entry.id   338003cc1fe872bbe444051a55106dfb
#
_cell.length_a   1.000
_cell.length_b   1.000
_cell.length_c   1.000
_cell.angle_alpha   90.00
_cell.angle_beta   90.00
_cell.angle_gamma   90.00
#
_symmetry.space_group_name_H-M   'P 1'
#
loop_
_entity.id
_entity.type
_entity.pdbx_description
1 polymer ?
#
loop_
_entity_poly.entity_id
_entity_poly.type
_entity_poly.pdbx_seq_one_letter_code
_entity_poly.pdbx_strand_id
1 'polypeptide(L)'
;LVAVISNGSAILGLGNLGSLASKPVMEGKSVLFKRFADIDSIDLEIDSVDPEEIINSIKNFSKSFGGINLEDIAAPECFIIEKKLKETLDIPVFHDDQHGTAIITTAALINAVHITKKDIKKIKIVINGAGASAMACANLFINKGVPQKNIIMLDSKGVIYKGRKNLNKWKSLHAVETKSRSLDDAIKDA
;
A
#
# COMPACT_ATOMS: atom_id res chain seq x y z
N LEU A 1 -1.43 -21.71 -8.57
CA LEU A 1 -1.32 -20.67 -9.60
C LEU A 1 -1.86 -19.36 -9.05
N VAL A 2 -1.10 -18.26 -9.16
CA VAL A 2 -1.49 -16.91 -8.72
C VAL A 2 -1.61 -15.99 -9.94
N ALA A 3 -2.64 -15.15 -9.98
CA ALA A 3 -2.70 -14.06 -10.96
C ALA A 3 -1.99 -12.83 -10.39
N VAL A 4 -1.06 -12.26 -11.14
CA VAL A 4 -0.48 -10.92 -10.90
C VAL A 4 -1.25 -9.93 -11.76
N ILE A 5 -1.96 -9.02 -11.14
CA ILE A 5 -2.91 -8.15 -11.85
C ILE A 5 -2.53 -6.69 -11.66
N SER A 6 -2.46 -5.97 -12.76
CA SER A 6 -2.18 -4.53 -12.78
C SER A 6 -3.02 -3.82 -13.85
N ASN A 7 -3.16 -2.52 -13.70
CA ASN A 7 -3.57 -1.63 -14.78
C ASN A 7 -2.45 -0.62 -15.14
N GLY A 8 -1.28 -0.77 -14.52
CA GLY A 8 -0.11 0.07 -14.76
C GLY A 8 -0.26 1.53 -14.35
N SER A 9 -1.21 1.84 -13.45
CA SER A 9 -1.51 3.23 -13.08
C SER A 9 -0.55 3.82 -12.05
N ALA A 10 0.29 3.00 -11.40
CA ALA A 10 1.23 3.44 -10.35
C ALA A 10 2.54 2.66 -10.34
N ILE A 11 3.19 2.55 -11.49
CA ILE A 11 4.48 1.86 -11.63
C ILE A 11 5.55 2.58 -10.81
N LEU A 12 6.24 1.84 -9.96
CA LEU A 12 7.23 2.40 -9.03
C LEU A 12 8.30 3.23 -9.76
N GLY A 13 8.37 4.50 -9.41
CA GLY A 13 9.34 5.45 -9.98
C GLY A 13 8.97 6.01 -11.37
N LEU A 14 7.95 5.46 -12.04
CA LEU A 14 7.56 5.83 -13.40
C LEU A 14 6.13 6.41 -13.49
N GLY A 15 5.28 6.14 -12.49
CA GLY A 15 3.91 6.64 -12.44
C GLY A 15 2.96 5.85 -13.33
N ASN A 16 2.01 6.54 -13.96
CA ASN A 16 1.01 5.91 -14.81
C ASN A 16 1.57 5.65 -16.22
N LEU A 17 1.92 4.41 -16.51
CA LEU A 17 2.37 3.96 -17.83
C LEU A 17 1.25 3.27 -18.63
N GLY A 18 0.16 2.89 -17.98
CA GLY A 18 -0.92 2.09 -18.54
C GLY A 18 -0.60 0.60 -18.60
N SER A 19 -1.61 -0.18 -18.96
CA SER A 19 -1.59 -1.64 -18.93
C SER A 19 -0.46 -2.25 -19.77
N LEU A 20 -0.34 -1.86 -21.03
CA LEU A 20 0.61 -2.47 -21.96
C LEU A 20 2.07 -2.23 -21.55
N ALA A 21 2.42 -1.01 -21.13
CA ALA A 21 3.80 -0.68 -20.75
C ALA A 21 4.18 -1.22 -19.37
N SER A 22 3.22 -1.62 -18.54
CA SER A 22 3.48 -2.29 -17.26
C SER A 22 3.86 -3.76 -17.40
N LYS A 23 3.57 -4.40 -18.53
CA LYS A 23 3.81 -5.83 -18.79
C LYS A 23 5.18 -6.34 -18.33
N PRO A 24 6.33 -5.72 -18.69
CA PRO A 24 7.63 -6.23 -18.28
C PRO A 24 7.83 -6.28 -16.75
N VAL A 25 7.20 -5.33 -16.02
CA VAL A 25 7.27 -5.28 -14.55
C VAL A 25 6.45 -6.44 -13.96
N MET A 26 5.26 -6.71 -14.51
CA MET A 26 4.39 -7.78 -14.02
C MET A 26 4.95 -9.17 -14.34
N GLU A 27 5.55 -9.35 -15.51
CA GLU A 27 6.33 -10.57 -15.83
C GLU A 27 7.48 -10.76 -14.83
N GLY A 28 8.21 -9.69 -14.49
CA GLY A 28 9.23 -9.71 -13.47
C GLY A 28 8.68 -10.14 -12.11
N LYS A 29 7.50 -9.64 -11.71
CA LYS A 29 6.82 -10.07 -10.47
C LYS A 29 6.49 -11.56 -10.49
N SER A 30 6.02 -12.07 -11.62
CA SER A 30 5.72 -13.50 -11.81
C SER A 30 6.98 -14.35 -11.66
N VAL A 31 8.12 -13.90 -12.19
CA VAL A 31 9.42 -14.56 -12.01
C VAL A 31 9.80 -14.60 -10.51
N LEU A 32 9.57 -13.52 -9.76
CA LEU A 32 9.86 -13.49 -8.32
C LEU A 32 9.00 -14.47 -7.53
N PHE A 33 7.72 -14.62 -7.84
CA PHE A 33 6.85 -15.64 -7.25
C PHE A 33 7.43 -17.04 -7.46
N LYS A 34 7.86 -17.36 -8.67
CA LYS A 34 8.50 -18.64 -8.96
C LYS A 34 9.82 -18.82 -8.25
N ARG A 35 10.69 -17.79 -8.32
CA ARG A 35 12.06 -17.86 -7.79
C ARG A 35 12.11 -18.01 -6.28
N PHE A 36 11.27 -17.27 -5.55
CA PHE A 36 11.36 -17.20 -4.08
C PHE A 36 10.35 -18.06 -3.34
N ALA A 37 9.22 -18.38 -3.96
CA ALA A 37 8.15 -19.13 -3.31
C ALA A 37 7.79 -20.44 -4.03
N ASP A 38 8.39 -20.72 -5.19
CA ASP A 38 8.04 -21.84 -6.08
C ASP A 38 6.54 -21.85 -6.47
N ILE A 39 5.95 -20.66 -6.58
CA ILE A 39 4.56 -20.46 -6.98
C ILE A 39 4.52 -20.10 -8.46
N ASP A 40 3.77 -20.87 -9.24
CA ASP A 40 3.46 -20.53 -10.62
C ASP A 40 2.51 -19.35 -10.66
N SER A 41 2.78 -18.36 -11.50
CA SER A 41 1.97 -17.17 -11.66
C SER A 41 1.86 -16.73 -13.11
N ILE A 42 0.77 -16.05 -13.41
CA ILE A 42 0.49 -15.44 -14.73
C ILE A 42 0.13 -13.98 -14.46
N ASP A 43 0.76 -13.10 -15.21
CA ASP A 43 0.45 -11.67 -15.17
C ASP A 43 -0.66 -11.32 -16.18
N LEU A 44 -1.60 -10.52 -15.74
CA LEU A 44 -2.77 -10.08 -16.49
C LEU A 44 -2.94 -8.57 -16.33
N GLU A 45 -2.72 -7.83 -17.40
CA GLU A 45 -2.87 -6.40 -17.43
C GLU A 45 -4.28 -6.01 -17.90
N ILE A 46 -4.98 -5.22 -17.11
CA ILE A 46 -6.35 -4.76 -17.41
C ILE A 46 -6.29 -3.32 -17.91
N ASP A 47 -6.72 -3.10 -19.14
CA ASP A 47 -6.75 -1.77 -19.76
C ASP A 47 -7.99 -0.98 -19.35
N SER A 48 -8.06 -0.64 -18.07
CA SER A 48 -9.11 0.18 -17.50
C SER A 48 -8.61 0.98 -16.30
N VAL A 49 -9.22 2.14 -16.07
CA VAL A 49 -9.05 2.97 -14.87
C VAL A 49 -10.29 2.94 -13.98
N ASP A 50 -11.39 2.34 -14.45
CA ASP A 50 -12.63 2.20 -13.68
C ASP A 50 -12.51 1.01 -12.70
N PRO A 51 -12.61 1.25 -11.38
CA PRO A 51 -12.56 0.20 -10.38
C PRO A 51 -13.61 -0.91 -10.58
N GLU A 52 -14.82 -0.58 -11.00
CA GLU A 52 -15.88 -1.57 -11.20
C GLU A 52 -15.59 -2.47 -12.40
N GLU A 53 -15.05 -1.92 -13.47
CA GLU A 53 -14.64 -2.69 -14.64
C GLU A 53 -13.47 -3.63 -14.31
N ILE A 54 -12.48 -3.15 -13.55
CA ILE A 54 -11.36 -3.97 -13.07
C ILE A 54 -11.88 -5.10 -12.18
N ILE A 55 -12.74 -4.80 -11.20
CA ILE A 55 -13.32 -5.79 -10.29
C ILE A 55 -14.07 -6.87 -11.06
N ASN A 56 -14.92 -6.47 -12.01
CA ASN A 56 -15.73 -7.41 -12.79
C ASN A 56 -14.86 -8.29 -13.69
N SER A 57 -13.82 -7.73 -14.31
CA SER A 57 -12.85 -8.48 -15.09
C SER A 57 -12.17 -9.55 -14.25
N ILE A 58 -11.67 -9.20 -13.07
CA ILE A 58 -11.01 -10.14 -12.15
C ILE A 58 -11.97 -11.24 -11.71
N LYS A 59 -13.20 -10.91 -11.36
CA LYS A 59 -14.22 -11.89 -10.94
C LYS A 59 -14.50 -12.94 -12.01
N ASN A 60 -14.50 -12.55 -13.28
CA ASN A 60 -14.81 -13.45 -14.39
C ASN A 60 -13.78 -14.59 -14.56
N PHE A 61 -12.50 -14.34 -14.25
CA PHE A 61 -11.46 -15.38 -14.38
C PHE A 61 -10.90 -15.88 -13.03
N SER A 62 -11.32 -15.32 -11.92
CA SER A 62 -10.76 -15.62 -10.58
C SER A 62 -10.77 -17.09 -10.20
N LYS A 63 -11.78 -17.85 -10.67
CA LYS A 63 -11.90 -19.30 -10.40
C LYS A 63 -10.77 -20.15 -11.00
N SER A 64 -9.99 -19.60 -11.92
CA SER A 64 -8.82 -20.28 -12.50
C SER A 64 -7.57 -20.18 -11.61
N PHE A 65 -7.63 -19.40 -10.52
CA PHE A 65 -6.49 -19.09 -9.68
C PHE A 65 -6.73 -19.49 -8.22
N GLY A 66 -5.64 -19.78 -7.51
CA GLY A 66 -5.64 -20.01 -6.06
C GLY A 66 -5.39 -18.74 -5.25
N GLY A 67 -5.10 -17.62 -5.90
CA GLY A 67 -4.88 -16.33 -5.28
C GLY A 67 -4.68 -15.21 -6.30
N ILE A 68 -4.89 -13.98 -5.85
CA ILE A 68 -4.74 -12.75 -6.65
C ILE A 68 -3.70 -11.85 -5.95
N ASN A 69 -2.67 -11.47 -6.69
CA ASN A 69 -1.76 -10.37 -6.32
C ASN A 69 -2.10 -9.14 -7.17
N LEU A 70 -2.57 -8.08 -6.54
CA LEU A 70 -2.74 -6.77 -7.16
C LEU A 70 -1.41 -6.02 -7.07
N GLU A 71 -0.97 -5.43 -8.17
CA GLU A 71 0.32 -4.74 -8.29
C GLU A 71 0.18 -3.43 -9.04
N ASP A 72 0.88 -2.39 -8.59
CA ASP A 72 1.00 -1.10 -9.28
C ASP A 72 -0.34 -0.44 -9.68
N ILE A 73 -1.36 -0.59 -8.85
CA ILE A 73 -2.66 0.08 -8.99
C ILE A 73 -2.68 1.32 -8.10
N ALA A 74 -2.96 2.48 -8.70
CA ALA A 74 -2.94 3.76 -8.00
C ALA A 74 -3.96 3.84 -6.86
N ALA A 75 -3.61 4.59 -5.81
CA ALA A 75 -4.55 5.01 -4.79
C ALA A 75 -5.31 6.28 -5.27
N PRO A 76 -6.61 6.39 -4.99
CA PRO A 76 -7.39 5.59 -4.03
C PRO A 76 -8.07 4.34 -4.59
N GLU A 77 -8.02 4.10 -5.88
CA GLU A 77 -8.75 3.03 -6.58
C GLU A 77 -8.33 1.65 -6.06
N CYS A 78 -7.06 1.44 -5.76
CA CYS A 78 -6.53 0.18 -5.22
C CYS A 78 -7.23 -0.24 -3.92
N PHE A 79 -7.61 0.70 -3.05
CA PHE A 79 -8.32 0.39 -1.80
C PHE A 79 -9.74 -0.13 -2.06
N ILE A 80 -10.41 0.44 -3.07
CA ILE A 80 -11.77 0.05 -3.46
C ILE A 80 -11.75 -1.35 -4.07
N ILE A 81 -10.83 -1.57 -5.02
CA ILE A 81 -10.67 -2.81 -5.76
C ILE A 81 -10.34 -3.95 -4.80
N GLU A 82 -9.29 -3.79 -3.99
CA GLU A 82 -8.87 -4.83 -3.06
C GLU A 82 -9.98 -5.19 -2.06
N LYS A 83 -10.60 -4.19 -1.45
CA LYS A 83 -11.69 -4.40 -0.49
C LYS A 83 -12.83 -5.19 -1.12
N LYS A 84 -13.30 -4.77 -2.30
CA LYS A 84 -14.42 -5.42 -2.97
C LYS A 84 -14.11 -6.85 -3.39
N LEU A 85 -12.90 -7.10 -3.89
CA LEU A 85 -12.48 -8.45 -4.25
C LEU A 85 -12.38 -9.36 -3.02
N LYS A 86 -11.84 -8.89 -1.90
CA LYS A 86 -11.81 -9.64 -0.63
C LYS A 86 -13.19 -9.98 -0.09
N GLU A 87 -14.18 -9.13 -0.34
CA GLU A 87 -15.57 -9.36 0.09
C GLU A 87 -16.32 -10.35 -0.81
N THR A 88 -15.86 -10.55 -2.05
CA THR A 88 -16.62 -11.27 -3.08
C THR A 88 -15.95 -12.54 -3.60
N LEU A 89 -14.67 -12.74 -3.35
CA LEU A 89 -13.93 -13.91 -3.80
C LEU A 89 -13.60 -14.82 -2.62
N ASP A 90 -13.64 -16.13 -2.86
CA ASP A 90 -13.29 -17.16 -1.87
C ASP A 90 -11.80 -17.51 -1.86
N ILE A 91 -11.00 -16.80 -2.64
CA ILE A 91 -9.54 -16.97 -2.73
C ILE A 91 -8.82 -15.75 -2.13
N PRO A 92 -7.57 -15.90 -1.63
CA PRO A 92 -6.78 -14.79 -1.13
C PRO A 92 -6.60 -13.67 -2.17
N VAL A 93 -6.81 -12.43 -1.75
CA VAL A 93 -6.53 -11.22 -2.52
C VAL A 93 -5.54 -10.37 -1.73
N PHE A 94 -4.44 -10.00 -2.34
CA PHE A 94 -3.35 -9.27 -1.73
C PHE A 94 -2.88 -8.14 -2.63
N HIS A 95 -2.77 -6.93 -2.10
CA HIS A 95 -2.20 -5.79 -2.82
C HIS A 95 -0.79 -5.54 -2.29
N ASP A 96 0.23 -5.86 -3.08
CA ASP A 96 1.61 -5.88 -2.60
C ASP A 96 2.12 -4.50 -2.19
N ASP A 97 1.84 -3.45 -2.97
CA ASP A 97 2.24 -2.08 -2.63
C ASP A 97 1.72 -1.61 -1.27
N GLN A 98 0.58 -2.12 -0.85
CA GLN A 98 0.05 -1.85 0.48
C GLN A 98 0.70 -2.77 1.52
N HIS A 99 0.47 -4.06 1.39
CA HIS A 99 0.69 -5.03 2.47
C HIS A 99 2.10 -5.59 2.49
N GLY A 100 2.74 -5.80 1.33
CA GLY A 100 4.14 -6.24 1.24
C GLY A 100 5.07 -5.22 1.88
N THR A 101 4.94 -3.96 1.47
CA THR A 101 5.70 -2.83 2.04
C THR A 101 5.43 -2.68 3.54
N ALA A 102 4.18 -2.79 3.98
CA ALA A 102 3.84 -2.67 5.40
C ALA A 102 4.45 -3.80 6.24
N ILE A 103 4.48 -5.03 5.73
CA ILE A 103 5.05 -6.20 6.42
C ILE A 103 6.55 -6.00 6.64
N ILE A 104 7.32 -5.72 5.58
CA ILE A 104 8.77 -5.60 5.69
C ILE A 104 9.18 -4.38 6.52
N THR A 105 8.48 -3.25 6.35
CA THR A 105 8.75 -2.02 7.12
C THR A 105 8.45 -2.22 8.59
N THR A 106 7.38 -2.94 8.91
CA THR A 106 7.04 -3.26 10.31
C THR A 106 8.06 -4.22 10.93
N ALA A 107 8.54 -5.20 10.20
CA ALA A 107 9.61 -6.08 10.66
C ALA A 107 10.88 -5.29 10.97
N ALA A 108 11.25 -4.35 10.08
CA ALA A 108 12.38 -3.44 10.32
C ALA A 108 12.16 -2.56 11.55
N LEU A 109 10.97 -2.00 11.75
CA LEU A 109 10.62 -1.20 12.91
C LEU A 109 10.76 -1.99 14.22
N ILE A 110 10.25 -3.21 14.27
CA ILE A 110 10.35 -4.08 15.45
C ILE A 110 11.81 -4.33 15.80
N ASN A 111 12.64 -4.65 14.82
CA ASN A 111 14.06 -4.86 15.02
C ASN A 111 14.78 -3.57 15.48
N ALA A 112 14.48 -2.43 14.86
CA ALA A 112 15.06 -1.14 15.26
C ALA A 112 14.70 -0.77 16.70
N VAL A 113 13.46 -0.95 17.11
CA VAL A 113 13.00 -0.72 18.48
C VAL A 113 13.72 -1.64 19.48
N HIS A 114 13.90 -2.92 19.10
CA HIS A 114 14.61 -3.90 19.93
C HIS A 114 16.10 -3.51 20.10
N ILE A 115 16.79 -3.21 19.01
CA ILE A 115 18.22 -2.84 19.03
C ILE A 115 18.47 -1.55 19.82
N THR A 116 17.59 -0.55 19.62
CA THR A 116 17.73 0.77 20.29
C THR A 116 17.17 0.77 21.71
N LYS A 117 16.55 -0.32 22.15
CA LYS A 117 15.88 -0.46 23.46
C LYS A 117 14.85 0.63 23.73
N LYS A 118 14.22 1.16 22.68
CA LYS A 118 13.15 2.15 22.78
C LYS A 118 11.81 1.47 23.11
N ASP A 119 10.93 2.19 23.77
CA ASP A 119 9.55 1.75 23.98
C ASP A 119 8.71 2.10 22.75
N ILE A 120 8.12 1.09 22.10
CA ILE A 120 7.29 1.24 20.89
C ILE A 120 6.13 2.21 21.10
N LYS A 121 5.64 2.36 22.34
CA LYS A 121 4.56 3.28 22.69
C LYS A 121 5.01 4.74 22.76
N LYS A 122 6.32 4.98 22.81
CA LYS A 122 6.91 6.32 22.99
C LYS A 122 7.64 6.83 21.75
N ILE A 123 7.92 5.97 20.77
CA ILE A 123 8.57 6.40 19.54
C ILE A 123 7.69 7.37 18.76
N LYS A 124 8.35 8.27 18.04
CA LYS A 124 7.73 9.14 17.05
C LYS A 124 8.11 8.63 15.67
N ILE A 125 7.15 8.53 14.79
CA ILE A 125 7.33 8.08 13.40
C ILE A 125 6.90 9.20 12.46
N VAL A 126 7.74 9.50 11.49
CA VAL A 126 7.42 10.42 10.41
C VAL A 126 7.37 9.64 9.09
N ILE A 127 6.24 9.71 8.41
CA ILE A 127 6.03 9.05 7.11
C ILE A 127 5.97 10.14 6.04
N ASN A 128 7.02 10.24 5.25
CA ASN A 128 7.08 11.19 4.15
C ASN A 128 6.49 10.56 2.87
N GLY A 129 5.22 10.81 2.66
CA GLY A 129 4.37 10.25 1.64
C GLY A 129 3.00 9.87 2.22
N ALA A 130 1.95 9.86 1.39
CA ALA A 130 0.59 9.49 1.80
C ALA A 130 -0.12 8.69 0.68
N GLY A 131 0.62 7.79 0.07
CA GLY A 131 0.12 6.81 -0.89
C GLY A 131 -0.37 5.52 -0.21
N ALA A 132 -0.64 4.51 -1.02
CA ALA A 132 -1.15 3.22 -0.56
C ALA A 132 -0.25 2.55 0.49
N SER A 133 1.05 2.46 0.22
CA SER A 133 2.05 1.88 1.13
C SER A 133 2.15 2.63 2.45
N ALA A 134 2.19 3.97 2.41
CA ALA A 134 2.31 4.80 3.60
C ALA A 134 1.13 4.58 4.57
N MET A 135 -0.09 4.50 4.05
CA MET A 135 -1.29 4.25 4.85
C MET A 135 -1.30 2.83 5.43
N ALA A 136 -0.92 1.84 4.65
CA ALA A 136 -0.83 0.46 5.11
C ALA A 136 0.25 0.30 6.20
N CYS A 137 1.41 0.92 6.04
CA CYS A 137 2.47 0.95 7.05
C CYS A 137 1.96 1.59 8.35
N ALA A 138 1.33 2.76 8.28
CA ALA A 138 0.79 3.44 9.47
C ALA A 138 -0.22 2.55 10.21
N ASN A 139 -1.14 1.91 9.48
CA ASN A 139 -2.12 1.00 10.07
C ASN A 139 -1.45 -0.18 10.77
N LEU A 140 -0.44 -0.79 10.14
CA LEU A 140 0.24 -1.94 10.73
C LEU A 140 1.09 -1.53 11.94
N PHE A 141 1.73 -0.35 11.93
CA PHE A 141 2.43 0.20 13.10
C PHE A 141 1.48 0.43 14.28
N ILE A 142 0.29 0.98 14.03
CA ILE A 142 -0.75 1.17 15.06
C ILE A 142 -1.15 -0.20 15.65
N ASN A 143 -1.39 -1.20 14.80
CA ASN A 143 -1.73 -2.56 15.24
C ASN A 143 -0.61 -3.22 16.07
N LYS A 144 0.64 -2.79 15.89
CA LYS A 144 1.79 -3.24 16.69
C LYS A 144 2.03 -2.42 17.96
N GLY A 145 1.19 -1.44 18.23
CA GLY A 145 1.18 -0.71 19.49
C GLY A 145 1.76 0.71 19.43
N VAL A 146 2.13 1.21 18.24
CA VAL A 146 2.51 2.62 18.09
C VAL A 146 1.24 3.48 18.22
N PRO A 147 1.18 4.45 19.14
CA PRO A 147 0.02 5.33 19.24
C PRO A 147 -0.16 6.16 17.98
N GLN A 148 -1.37 6.23 17.45
CA GLN A 148 -1.66 7.00 16.21
C GLN A 148 -1.16 8.46 16.31
N LYS A 149 -1.30 9.10 17.47
CA LYS A 149 -0.83 10.48 17.71
C LYS A 149 0.68 10.67 17.52
N ASN A 150 1.45 9.59 17.58
CA ASN A 150 2.90 9.60 17.41
C ASN A 150 3.33 9.38 15.94
N ILE A 151 2.39 9.13 15.03
CA ILE A 151 2.66 8.94 13.60
C ILE A 151 2.26 10.20 12.85
N ILE A 152 3.24 10.92 12.33
CA ILE A 152 3.03 12.14 11.54
C ILE A 152 3.23 11.77 10.06
N MET A 153 2.16 11.87 9.29
CA MET A 153 2.18 11.59 7.85
C MET A 153 2.19 12.90 7.04
N LEU A 154 2.93 12.92 5.95
CA LEU A 154 2.99 14.04 5.02
C LEU A 154 2.59 13.62 3.61
N ASP A 155 2.06 14.55 2.86
CA ASP A 155 1.95 14.44 1.40
C ASP A 155 2.66 15.62 0.73
N SER A 156 2.54 15.76 -0.60
CA SER A 156 3.18 16.84 -1.37
C SER A 156 2.81 18.26 -0.92
N LYS A 157 1.76 18.41 -0.09
CA LYS A 157 1.30 19.68 0.48
C LYS A 157 1.70 19.86 1.94
N GLY A 158 2.52 18.96 2.50
CA GLY A 158 3.00 19.00 3.89
C GLY A 158 2.24 18.06 4.82
N VAL A 159 2.29 18.34 6.13
CA VAL A 159 1.76 17.47 7.17
C VAL A 159 0.24 17.28 7.04
N ILE A 160 -0.22 16.06 7.28
CA ILE A 160 -1.63 15.69 7.37
C ILE A 160 -2.06 15.85 8.84
N TYR A 161 -2.75 16.97 9.14
CA TYR A 161 -3.16 17.31 10.50
C TYR A 161 -4.68 17.47 10.59
N LYS A 162 -5.24 17.34 11.78
CA LYS A 162 -6.67 17.56 12.04
C LYS A 162 -7.07 18.99 11.70
N GLY A 163 -8.12 19.15 10.91
CA GLY A 163 -8.60 20.45 10.43
C GLY A 163 -7.95 20.93 9.13
N ARG A 164 -7.00 20.19 8.54
CA ARG A 164 -6.49 20.48 7.21
C ARG A 164 -7.59 20.27 6.17
N LYS A 165 -7.83 21.27 5.33
CA LYS A 165 -8.81 21.23 4.23
C LYS A 165 -8.33 20.34 3.08
N ASN A 166 -9.28 19.83 2.28
CA ASN A 166 -9.01 19.06 1.05
C ASN A 166 -8.26 17.73 1.28
N LEU A 167 -8.52 17.07 2.40
CA LEU A 167 -8.11 15.68 2.61
C LEU A 167 -9.19 14.75 2.05
N ASN A 168 -8.78 13.70 1.34
CA ASN A 168 -9.69 12.62 1.00
C ASN A 168 -9.98 11.76 2.26
N LYS A 169 -10.98 10.88 2.16
CA LYS A 169 -11.42 10.06 3.30
C LYS A 169 -10.32 9.20 3.92
N TRP A 170 -9.41 8.66 3.10
CA TRP A 170 -8.32 7.81 3.58
C TRP A 170 -7.24 8.61 4.32
N LYS A 171 -6.82 9.75 3.76
CA LYS A 171 -5.87 10.65 4.42
C LYS A 171 -6.43 11.21 5.73
N SER A 172 -7.72 11.51 5.77
CA SER A 172 -8.37 12.02 6.97
C SER A 172 -8.27 11.07 8.16
N LEU A 173 -8.24 9.75 7.93
CA LEU A 173 -8.08 8.74 8.99
C LEU A 173 -6.71 8.82 9.69
N HIS A 174 -5.70 9.35 9.02
CA HIS A 174 -4.33 9.48 9.54
C HIS A 174 -4.01 10.91 10.02
N ALA A 175 -4.99 11.82 9.99
CA ALA A 175 -4.79 13.18 10.48
C ALA A 175 -4.65 13.21 12.01
N VAL A 176 -3.56 13.81 12.49
CA VAL A 176 -3.26 13.94 13.93
C VAL A 176 -3.27 15.40 14.38
N GLU A 177 -3.45 15.61 15.68
CA GLU A 177 -3.27 16.94 16.28
C GLU A 177 -1.79 17.24 16.40
N THR A 178 -1.31 18.23 15.66
CA THR A 178 0.09 18.67 15.69
C THR A 178 0.22 20.10 15.21
N LYS A 179 1.27 20.79 15.69
CA LYS A 179 1.67 22.12 15.22
C LYS A 179 2.59 22.05 13.99
N SER A 180 3.16 20.89 13.69
CA SER A 180 4.04 20.68 12.53
C SER A 180 3.28 20.91 11.22
N ARG A 181 3.91 21.56 10.26
CA ARG A 181 3.32 21.83 8.92
C ARG A 181 4.22 21.36 7.80
N SER A 182 5.53 21.30 8.01
CA SER A 182 6.55 20.89 7.06
C SER A 182 7.22 19.57 7.49
N LEU A 183 8.05 19.02 6.62
CA LEU A 183 8.90 17.87 6.94
C LEU A 183 9.89 18.24 8.04
N ASP A 184 10.53 19.40 7.94
CA ASP A 184 11.51 19.88 8.93
C ASP A 184 10.91 20.03 10.32
N ASP A 185 9.63 20.47 10.42
CA ASP A 185 8.95 20.50 11.68
C ASP A 185 8.65 19.08 12.21
N ALA A 186 8.27 18.19 11.31
CA ALA A 186 7.86 16.84 11.67
C ALA A 186 9.02 15.99 12.19
N ILE A 187 10.23 16.11 11.60
CA ILE A 187 11.38 15.28 11.96
C ILE A 187 12.09 15.71 13.25
N LYS A 188 11.80 16.91 13.78
CA LYS A 188 12.34 17.33 15.08
C LYS A 188 11.93 16.30 16.14
N ASP A 189 12.90 15.78 16.87
CA ASP A 189 12.72 14.79 17.95
C ASP A 189 12.08 13.46 17.48
N ALA A 190 12.27 13.05 16.22
CA ALA A 190 11.84 11.78 15.69
C ALA A 190 12.89 10.68 15.84
#